data_b8fd130d87020e0ee03c219fef5c0ce8
#
_entry.id   b8fd130d87020e0ee03c219fef5c0ce8
#
_cell.length_a   1.000
_cell.length_b   1.000
_cell.length_c   1.000
_cell.angle_alpha   90.00
_cell.angle_beta   90.00
_cell.angle_gamma   90.00
#
_symmetry.space_group_name_H-M   'P 1'
#
loop_
_entity.id
_entity.type
_entity.pdbx_description
1 polymer ?
#
loop_
_entity_poly.entity_id
_entity_poly.type
_entity_poly.pdbx_seq_one_letter_code
_entity_poly.pdbx_strand_id
1 'polypeptide(L)'
;MRISLALAATCLFVFTNSLAGQIRHVDDKDLAAYLAGVTERGRALYAYDQAAWHGTDAFFAIHPDTNGLTHYICMKTAAGWEVAFPKWTETHDRLLVAYEAKPAGGPENFTAVKYDPPREGPDDLVAKERALELAVGDFGTANRPYNTAILPAEDGNLYVYLYPAQTKSDVWPLGGDVRYTISPDGKQILEKRQLHKTILDFQFDPKLKTAAGFHTHVLSDVPEETDVLYVLTRKPSIPEYIGAARHVFAINTDGSIQVVKK
;
A
#
# COMPACT_ATOMS: atom_id res chain seq x y z
N MET A 1 43.10 -28.36 47.90
CA MET A 1 41.93 -27.50 47.67
C MET A 1 41.71 -27.48 46.18
N ARG A 2 40.73 -28.29 45.68
CA ARG A 2 40.42 -28.41 44.24
C ARG A 2 39.22 -27.53 43.95
N ILE A 3 39.40 -26.52 43.09
CA ILE A 3 38.33 -25.64 42.64
C ILE A 3 37.83 -26.25 41.33
N SER A 4 36.59 -26.74 41.35
CA SER A 4 35.86 -27.21 40.14
C SER A 4 35.18 -26.01 39.49
N LEU A 5 35.60 -25.69 38.27
CA LEU A 5 34.92 -24.69 37.42
C LEU A 5 33.79 -25.40 36.70
N ALA A 6 32.54 -25.06 36.99
CA ALA A 6 31.37 -25.49 36.22
C ALA A 6 31.14 -24.53 35.06
N LEU A 7 31.30 -25.05 33.84
CA LEU A 7 31.00 -24.33 32.61
C LEU A 7 29.49 -24.45 32.35
N ALA A 8 28.73 -23.37 32.52
CA ALA A 8 27.34 -23.29 32.12
C ALA A 8 27.29 -23.00 30.62
N ALA A 9 26.91 -24.00 29.84
CA ALA A 9 26.62 -23.81 28.41
C ALA A 9 25.25 -23.16 28.25
N THR A 10 25.23 -21.89 27.92
CA THR A 10 23.99 -21.18 27.54
C THR A 10 23.68 -21.52 26.09
N CYS A 11 22.73 -22.44 25.85
CA CYS A 11 22.19 -22.68 24.52
C CYS A 11 21.35 -21.49 24.07
N LEU A 12 21.91 -20.67 23.18
CA LEU A 12 21.19 -19.64 22.47
C LEU A 12 20.32 -20.32 21.40
N PHE A 13 19.03 -20.51 21.69
CA PHE A 13 18.06 -20.92 20.67
C PHE A 13 17.82 -19.72 19.73
N VAL A 14 18.52 -19.70 18.60
CA VAL A 14 18.17 -18.83 17.48
C VAL A 14 16.93 -19.43 16.83
N PHE A 15 15.75 -18.90 17.13
CA PHE A 15 14.55 -19.16 16.35
C PHE A 15 14.74 -18.51 14.98
N THR A 16 15.26 -19.24 14.03
CA THR A 16 15.11 -18.88 12.62
C THR A 16 13.64 -19.11 12.25
N ASN A 17 12.83 -18.05 12.36
CA ASN A 17 11.53 -18.04 11.70
C ASN A 17 11.78 -18.12 10.20
N SER A 18 11.70 -19.34 9.67
CA SER A 18 11.60 -19.57 8.23
C SER A 18 10.27 -18.97 7.77
N LEU A 19 10.30 -17.76 7.22
CA LEU A 19 9.23 -17.14 6.44
C LEU A 19 9.12 -17.86 5.07
N ALA A 20 8.96 -19.18 5.08
CA ALA A 20 8.37 -19.87 3.95
C ALA A 20 6.90 -19.46 3.96
N GLY A 21 6.53 -18.53 3.07
CA GLY A 21 5.20 -17.96 3.00
C GLY A 21 4.14 -19.06 2.91
N GLN A 22 3.38 -19.25 4.00
CA GLN A 22 2.20 -20.07 3.95
C GLN A 22 1.23 -19.41 2.97
N ILE A 23 0.75 -20.21 2.00
CA ILE A 23 -0.31 -19.77 1.08
C ILE A 23 -1.49 -19.33 1.96
N ARG A 24 -1.95 -18.08 1.77
CA ARG A 24 -3.13 -17.60 2.48
C ARG A 24 -4.35 -18.36 2.02
N HIS A 25 -4.99 -19.01 2.96
CA HIS A 25 -6.20 -19.78 2.76
C HIS A 25 -7.40 -19.08 3.41
N VAL A 26 -8.53 -19.04 2.70
CA VAL A 26 -9.81 -18.54 3.22
C VAL A 26 -10.86 -19.63 3.08
N ASP A 27 -11.52 -20.00 4.20
CA ASP A 27 -12.59 -20.99 4.18
C ASP A 27 -13.79 -20.51 3.33
N ASP A 28 -14.46 -21.44 2.66
CA ASP A 28 -15.61 -21.13 1.79
C ASP A 28 -16.75 -20.41 2.53
N LYS A 29 -16.93 -20.69 3.83
CA LYS A 29 -17.93 -20.03 4.68
C LYS A 29 -17.64 -18.53 4.89
N ASP A 30 -16.36 -18.14 4.90
CA ASP A 30 -15.89 -16.79 5.16
C ASP A 30 -15.56 -16.05 3.86
N LEU A 31 -15.56 -16.75 2.72
CA LEU A 31 -15.11 -16.24 1.43
C LEU A 31 -15.86 -14.99 0.99
N ALA A 32 -17.20 -14.97 1.11
CA ALA A 32 -18.00 -13.82 0.67
C ALA A 32 -17.67 -12.55 1.47
N ALA A 33 -17.52 -12.65 2.79
CA ALA A 33 -17.15 -11.53 3.66
C ALA A 33 -15.72 -11.06 3.36
N TYR A 34 -14.80 -12.01 3.15
CA TYR A 34 -13.43 -11.70 2.77
C TYR A 34 -13.35 -10.91 1.46
N LEU A 35 -14.03 -11.39 0.40
CA LEU A 35 -14.04 -10.72 -0.91
C LEU A 35 -14.67 -9.31 -0.85
N ALA A 36 -15.69 -9.13 -0.02
CA ALA A 36 -16.27 -7.80 0.21
C ALA A 36 -15.25 -6.86 0.85
N GLY A 37 -14.50 -7.31 1.87
CA GLY A 37 -13.43 -6.54 2.50
C GLY A 37 -12.28 -6.22 1.53
N VAL A 38 -11.86 -7.19 0.70
CA VAL A 38 -10.84 -6.94 -0.35
C VAL A 38 -11.33 -5.89 -1.35
N THR A 39 -12.59 -5.98 -1.79
CA THR A 39 -13.20 -4.99 -2.70
C THR A 39 -13.18 -3.60 -2.10
N GLU A 40 -13.60 -3.46 -0.84
CA GLU A 40 -13.65 -2.17 -0.14
C GLU A 40 -12.24 -1.57 0.02
N ARG A 41 -11.28 -2.35 0.52
CA ARG A 41 -9.90 -1.88 0.69
C ARG A 41 -9.22 -1.58 -0.64
N GLY A 42 -9.47 -2.37 -1.69
CA GLY A 42 -8.92 -2.10 -3.02
C GLY A 42 -9.47 -0.81 -3.64
N ARG A 43 -10.77 -0.52 -3.46
CA ARG A 43 -11.36 0.78 -3.84
C ARG A 43 -10.79 1.94 -3.01
N ALA A 44 -10.53 1.72 -1.73
CA ALA A 44 -9.90 2.72 -0.87
C ALA A 44 -8.45 2.99 -1.29
N LEU A 45 -7.68 1.95 -1.67
CA LEU A 45 -6.34 2.08 -2.26
C LEU A 45 -6.37 2.88 -3.55
N TYR A 46 -7.32 2.60 -4.45
CA TYR A 46 -7.49 3.37 -5.68
C TYR A 46 -7.78 4.85 -5.38
N ALA A 47 -8.70 5.14 -4.46
CA ALA A 47 -9.01 6.51 -4.07
C ALA A 47 -7.82 7.22 -3.44
N TYR A 48 -7.01 6.52 -2.64
CA TYR A 48 -5.75 7.02 -2.09
C TYR A 48 -4.73 7.35 -3.20
N ASP A 49 -4.53 6.41 -4.13
CA ASP A 49 -3.59 6.55 -5.25
C ASP A 49 -3.95 7.74 -6.16
N GLN A 50 -5.24 7.91 -6.49
CA GLN A 50 -5.71 9.05 -7.27
C GLN A 50 -5.50 10.38 -6.53
N ALA A 51 -5.77 10.42 -5.23
CA ALA A 51 -5.53 11.60 -4.42
C ALA A 51 -4.03 11.94 -4.34
N ALA A 52 -3.18 10.91 -4.14
CA ALA A 52 -1.74 11.07 -4.13
C ALA A 52 -1.22 11.64 -5.46
N TRP A 53 -1.69 11.10 -6.58
CA TRP A 53 -1.30 11.57 -7.91
C TRP A 53 -1.70 13.02 -8.13
N HIS A 54 -2.99 13.33 -8.09
CA HIS A 54 -3.48 14.69 -8.39
C HIS A 54 -3.04 15.73 -7.35
N GLY A 55 -2.96 15.33 -6.07
CA GLY A 55 -2.44 16.18 -5.00
C GLY A 55 -0.96 16.49 -5.17
N THR A 56 -0.17 15.52 -5.62
CA THR A 56 1.26 15.72 -5.91
C THR A 56 1.47 16.59 -7.14
N ASP A 57 0.66 16.44 -8.18
CA ASP A 57 0.69 17.34 -9.35
C ASP A 57 0.39 18.80 -8.95
N ALA A 58 -0.64 19.01 -8.12
CA ALA A 58 -0.96 20.34 -7.59
C ALA A 58 0.16 20.91 -6.70
N PHE A 59 0.80 20.06 -5.90
CA PHE A 59 1.95 20.44 -5.08
C PHE A 59 3.13 20.90 -5.94
N PHE A 60 3.51 20.16 -6.99
CA PHE A 60 4.62 20.58 -7.86
C PHE A 60 4.28 21.80 -8.70
N ALA A 61 3.01 22.06 -9.02
CA ALA A 61 2.56 23.25 -9.77
C ALA A 61 2.87 24.56 -9.06
N ILE A 62 3.03 24.58 -7.74
CA ILE A 62 3.41 25.77 -6.96
C ILE A 62 4.93 25.91 -6.74
N HIS A 63 5.75 25.11 -7.43
CA HIS A 63 7.21 25.12 -7.32
C HIS A 63 7.71 25.07 -5.87
N PRO A 64 7.39 24.01 -5.10
CA PRO A 64 7.68 23.92 -3.68
C PRO A 64 9.18 23.75 -3.40
N ASP A 65 9.60 24.20 -2.21
CA ASP A 65 10.86 23.76 -1.64
C ASP A 65 10.66 22.38 -1.02
N THR A 66 11.31 21.35 -1.56
CA THR A 66 11.19 19.98 -1.13
C THR A 66 12.21 19.57 -0.06
N ASN A 67 13.11 20.48 0.35
CA ASN A 67 14.15 20.18 1.32
C ASN A 67 13.55 19.77 2.68
N GLY A 68 13.98 18.62 3.15
CA GLY A 68 13.55 18.05 4.43
C GLY A 68 12.12 17.51 4.45
N LEU A 69 11.37 17.55 3.34
CA LEU A 69 10.12 16.80 3.25
C LEU A 69 10.40 15.30 3.30
N THR A 70 9.49 14.56 3.93
CA THR A 70 9.60 13.11 4.09
C THR A 70 8.82 12.38 2.98
N HIS A 71 7.57 12.03 3.28
CA HIS A 71 6.69 11.33 2.35
C HIS A 71 5.46 12.21 2.03
N TYR A 72 4.68 11.85 1.02
CA TYR A 72 3.30 12.31 0.92
C TYR A 72 2.40 11.35 1.72
N ILE A 73 1.41 11.90 2.41
CA ILE A 73 0.43 11.09 3.15
C ILE A 73 -0.97 11.58 2.82
N CYS A 74 -1.81 10.68 2.29
CA CYS A 74 -3.20 11.01 2.06
C CYS A 74 -4.01 10.80 3.35
N MET A 75 -4.78 11.82 3.71
CA MET A 75 -5.64 11.85 4.88
C MET A 75 -7.10 11.91 4.43
N LYS A 76 -7.93 10.99 4.90
CA LYS A 76 -9.36 11.02 4.59
C LYS A 76 -10.07 12.02 5.51
N THR A 77 -10.75 12.99 4.94
CA THR A 77 -11.52 14.02 5.63
C THR A 77 -12.99 13.99 5.19
N ALA A 78 -13.84 14.84 5.79
CA ALA A 78 -15.21 15.00 5.34
C ALA A 78 -15.32 15.59 3.93
N ALA A 79 -14.30 16.35 3.47
CA ALA A 79 -14.23 16.92 2.13
C ALA A 79 -13.67 15.97 1.08
N GLY A 80 -13.17 14.81 1.48
CA GLY A 80 -12.51 13.82 0.60
C GLY A 80 -11.10 13.48 1.09
N TRP A 81 -10.24 13.10 0.17
CA TRP A 81 -8.82 12.85 0.47
C TRP A 81 -8.02 14.14 0.34
N GLU A 82 -7.24 14.48 1.35
CA GLU A 82 -6.26 15.57 1.36
C GLU A 82 -4.86 14.98 1.41
N VAL A 83 -3.86 15.63 0.80
CA VAL A 83 -2.48 15.14 0.73
C VAL A 83 -1.58 16.06 1.54
N ALA A 84 -1.02 15.55 2.62
CA ALA A 84 -0.05 16.26 3.44
C ALA A 84 1.38 15.97 2.95
N PHE A 85 2.24 17.00 2.98
CA PHE A 85 3.68 16.93 2.72
C PHE A 85 4.42 17.39 3.98
N PRO A 86 4.68 16.45 4.88
CA PRO A 86 5.26 16.75 6.17
C PRO A 86 6.78 16.78 6.14
N LYS A 87 7.35 17.31 7.22
CA LYS A 87 8.76 17.23 7.57
C LYS A 87 8.94 17.11 9.07
N TRP A 88 9.95 16.38 9.51
CA TRP A 88 10.35 16.40 10.91
C TRP A 88 11.04 17.70 11.29
N THR A 89 10.95 18.09 12.56
CA THR A 89 11.86 19.06 13.16
C THR A 89 13.29 18.51 13.17
N GLU A 90 14.31 19.36 13.36
CA GLU A 90 15.71 18.94 13.44
C GLU A 90 15.95 17.93 14.57
N THR A 91 15.20 18.04 15.65
CA THR A 91 15.25 17.12 16.80
C THR A 91 14.43 15.84 16.62
N HIS A 92 13.68 15.72 15.50
CA HIS A 92 12.80 14.56 15.19
C HIS A 92 11.71 14.30 16.25
N ASP A 93 11.35 15.32 17.03
CA ASP A 93 10.36 15.22 18.11
C ASP A 93 8.94 15.60 17.66
N ARG A 94 8.82 16.48 16.64
CA ARG A 94 7.56 16.94 16.08
C ARG A 94 7.52 16.82 14.57
N LEU A 95 6.37 16.42 14.04
CA LEU A 95 6.10 16.41 12.60
C LEU A 95 5.34 17.68 12.22
N LEU A 96 5.86 18.40 11.24
CA LEU A 96 5.29 19.65 10.75
C LEU A 96 4.76 19.45 9.33
N VAL A 97 3.57 19.94 9.06
CA VAL A 97 3.00 20.00 7.70
C VAL A 97 3.49 21.29 7.02
N ALA A 98 4.35 21.14 6.03
CA ALA A 98 4.89 22.26 5.27
C ALA A 98 3.98 22.67 4.10
N TYR A 99 3.37 21.66 3.45
CA TYR A 99 2.40 21.86 2.35
C TYR A 99 1.24 20.88 2.50
N GLU A 100 0.12 21.24 1.89
CA GLU A 100 -1.07 20.39 1.84
C GLU A 100 -1.80 20.61 0.53
N ALA A 101 -2.22 19.54 -0.14
CA ALA A 101 -3.07 19.62 -1.31
C ALA A 101 -4.49 19.17 -0.94
N LYS A 102 -5.49 19.99 -1.30
CA LYS A 102 -6.91 19.77 -0.97
C LYS A 102 -7.77 19.67 -2.20
N PRO A 103 -8.86 18.87 -2.16
CA PRO A 103 -9.83 18.80 -3.25
C PRO A 103 -10.41 20.20 -3.56
N ALA A 104 -10.52 20.52 -4.84
CA ALA A 104 -11.01 21.81 -5.33
C ALA A 104 -12.11 21.65 -6.39
N GLY A 105 -13.25 21.06 -5.99
CA GLY A 105 -14.43 20.94 -6.86
C GLY A 105 -14.49 19.71 -7.75
N GLY A 106 -13.75 18.65 -7.42
CA GLY A 106 -13.82 17.35 -8.10
C GLY A 106 -12.70 16.41 -7.65
N PRO A 107 -12.81 15.10 -7.93
CA PRO A 107 -11.85 14.09 -7.43
C PRO A 107 -10.45 14.23 -8.03
N GLU A 108 -10.32 14.86 -9.19
CA GLU A 108 -9.04 15.06 -9.89
C GLU A 108 -8.49 16.48 -9.72
N ASN A 109 -9.27 17.39 -9.12
CA ASN A 109 -8.88 18.79 -8.96
C ASN A 109 -8.39 19.03 -7.54
N PHE A 110 -7.13 19.42 -7.42
CA PHE A 110 -6.51 19.77 -6.14
C PHE A 110 -5.90 21.16 -6.19
N THR A 111 -5.85 21.82 -5.04
CA THR A 111 -5.13 23.08 -4.83
C THR A 111 -4.13 22.88 -3.71
N ALA A 112 -2.86 23.18 -3.98
CA ALA A 112 -1.81 23.10 -2.97
C ALA A 112 -1.64 24.43 -2.24
N VAL A 113 -1.39 24.31 -0.93
CA VAL A 113 -1.14 25.43 -0.02
C VAL A 113 0.18 25.21 0.70
N LYS A 114 1.01 26.26 0.77
CA LYS A 114 2.19 26.32 1.63
C LYS A 114 1.81 26.90 2.99
N TYR A 115 2.30 26.31 4.05
CA TYR A 115 2.23 26.87 5.40
C TYR A 115 3.54 27.55 5.76
N ASP A 116 3.49 28.81 6.16
CA ASP A 116 4.64 29.60 6.59
C ASP A 116 4.28 30.45 7.82
N PRO A 117 4.71 30.05 9.02
CA PRO A 117 5.50 28.86 9.33
C PRO A 117 4.70 27.55 9.13
N PRO A 118 5.41 26.40 8.94
CA PRO A 118 4.76 25.09 8.89
C PRO A 118 3.93 24.83 10.16
N ARG A 119 2.77 24.19 9.99
CA ARG A 119 1.87 23.85 11.11
C ARG A 119 2.17 22.50 11.72
N GLU A 120 1.90 22.31 13.01
CA GLU A 120 2.03 21.01 13.66
C GLU A 120 1.07 19.99 13.06
N GLY A 121 1.58 18.79 12.76
CA GLY A 121 0.80 17.68 12.25
C GLY A 121 -0.03 17.03 13.37
N PRO A 122 -1.26 16.57 13.10
CA PRO A 122 -2.05 15.84 14.07
C PRO A 122 -1.44 14.47 14.39
N ASP A 123 -1.79 13.90 15.54
CA ASP A 123 -1.21 12.64 16.05
C ASP A 123 -1.36 11.46 15.08
N ASP A 124 -2.48 11.38 14.37
CA ASP A 124 -2.71 10.33 13.37
C ASP A 124 -1.80 10.47 12.13
N LEU A 125 -1.43 11.70 11.75
CA LEU A 125 -0.44 11.93 10.71
C LEU A 125 0.95 11.51 11.19
N VAL A 126 1.30 11.81 12.44
CA VAL A 126 2.56 11.39 13.06
C VAL A 126 2.67 9.86 13.09
N ALA A 127 1.60 9.16 13.46
CA ALA A 127 1.57 7.70 13.48
C ALA A 127 1.76 7.11 12.06
N LYS A 128 1.09 7.70 11.05
CA LYS A 128 1.22 7.28 9.65
C LYS A 128 2.62 7.52 9.08
N GLU A 129 3.23 8.68 9.40
CA GLU A 129 4.61 8.96 8.94
C GLU A 129 5.59 7.94 9.52
N ARG A 130 5.51 7.66 10.83
CA ARG A 130 6.33 6.62 11.48
C ARG A 130 6.11 5.24 10.85
N ALA A 131 4.86 4.89 10.57
CA ALA A 131 4.53 3.63 9.92
C ALA A 131 5.13 3.52 8.53
N LEU A 132 5.12 4.61 7.73
CA LEU A 132 5.77 4.67 6.43
C LEU A 132 7.29 4.51 6.54
N GLU A 133 7.94 5.31 7.38
CA GLU A 133 9.39 5.22 7.60
C GLU A 133 9.80 3.80 7.98
N LEU A 134 9.03 3.16 8.88
CA LEU A 134 9.30 1.80 9.34
C LEU A 134 9.12 0.78 8.21
N ALA A 135 8.03 0.86 7.44
CA ALA A 135 7.75 -0.05 6.34
C ALA A 135 8.76 0.11 5.19
N VAL A 136 9.05 1.36 4.80
CA VAL A 136 10.03 1.66 3.73
C VAL A 136 11.44 1.24 4.17
N GLY A 137 11.82 1.46 5.42
CA GLY A 137 13.10 1.03 5.98
C GLY A 137 13.27 -0.49 5.96
N ASP A 138 12.22 -1.25 6.36
CA ASP A 138 12.24 -2.72 6.33
C ASP A 138 12.14 -3.30 4.90
N PHE A 139 11.43 -2.62 3.99
CA PHE A 139 11.36 -3.02 2.59
C PHE A 139 12.71 -2.90 1.89
N GLY A 140 13.48 -1.87 2.20
CA GLY A 140 14.81 -1.62 1.70
C GLY A 140 14.82 -1.11 0.25
N THR A 141 15.91 -1.39 -0.47
CA THR A 141 16.14 -0.88 -1.83
C THR A 141 15.47 -1.79 -2.88
N ALA A 142 14.67 -1.19 -3.76
CA ALA A 142 14.09 -1.85 -4.92
C ALA A 142 14.79 -1.42 -6.22
N ASN A 143 14.70 -2.25 -7.25
CA ASN A 143 15.26 -1.97 -8.58
C ASN A 143 14.36 -1.09 -9.46
N ARG A 144 13.22 -0.65 -8.95
CA ARG A 144 12.26 0.26 -9.60
C ARG A 144 11.54 1.12 -8.56
N PRO A 145 10.92 2.25 -8.96
CA PRO A 145 10.12 3.05 -8.06
C PRO A 145 8.90 2.28 -7.51
N TYR A 146 8.53 2.58 -6.27
CA TYR A 146 7.34 2.08 -5.60
C TYR A 146 6.50 3.25 -5.10
N ASN A 147 5.19 3.11 -5.23
CA ASN A 147 4.22 3.95 -4.55
C ASN A 147 3.95 3.38 -3.16
N THR A 148 3.50 4.26 -2.25
CA THR A 148 3.10 3.90 -0.91
C THR A 148 1.66 4.34 -0.65
N ALA A 149 0.93 3.56 0.14
CA ALA A 149 -0.40 3.95 0.63
C ALA A 149 -0.58 3.46 2.06
N ILE A 150 -1.36 4.22 2.84
CA ILE A 150 -1.73 3.85 4.21
C ILE A 150 -3.23 3.85 4.34
N LEU A 151 -3.78 2.71 4.77
CA LEU A 151 -5.19 2.57 5.10
C LEU A 151 -5.36 2.14 6.56
N PRO A 152 -6.47 2.52 7.20
CA PRO A 152 -6.79 1.95 8.51
C PRO A 152 -7.06 0.45 8.37
N ALA A 153 -6.53 -0.32 9.32
CA ALA A 153 -6.90 -1.71 9.51
C ALA A 153 -8.05 -1.83 10.52
N GLU A 154 -8.67 -3.02 10.61
CA GLU A 154 -9.79 -3.25 11.55
C GLU A 154 -9.22 -3.05 12.95
N ASP A 155 -8.61 -3.38 13.70
CA ASP A 155 -8.18 -3.26 15.11
C ASP A 155 -7.48 -1.92 15.47
N GLY A 156 -7.69 -0.87 14.68
CA GLY A 156 -7.01 0.40 14.85
C GLY A 156 -5.55 0.40 14.37
N ASN A 157 -5.05 -0.73 13.87
CA ASN A 157 -3.75 -0.84 13.23
C ASN A 157 -3.71 -0.08 11.89
N LEU A 158 -2.53 0.01 11.29
CA LEU A 158 -2.31 0.64 10.00
C LEU A 158 -1.87 -0.42 8.99
N TYR A 159 -2.54 -0.46 7.83
CA TYR A 159 -2.02 -1.16 6.66
C TYR A 159 -1.16 -0.19 5.85
N VAL A 160 0.11 -0.54 5.67
CA VAL A 160 1.01 0.18 4.77
C VAL A 160 1.29 -0.70 3.57
N TYR A 161 0.96 -0.20 2.38
CA TYR A 161 1.18 -0.88 1.11
C TYR A 161 2.36 -0.26 0.38
N LEU A 162 3.22 -1.11 -0.17
CA LEU A 162 4.23 -0.73 -1.15
C LEU A 162 3.95 -1.52 -2.43
N TYR A 163 3.76 -0.83 -3.54
CA TYR A 163 3.45 -1.42 -4.84
C TYR A 163 4.19 -0.70 -5.96
N PRO A 164 4.58 -1.41 -7.05
CA PRO A 164 5.36 -0.82 -8.12
C PRO A 164 4.67 0.37 -8.76
N ALA A 165 5.41 1.47 -8.90
CA ALA A 165 4.91 2.67 -9.56
C ALA A 165 4.82 2.45 -11.08
N GLN A 166 3.80 3.03 -11.71
CA GLN A 166 3.73 3.17 -13.16
C GLN A 166 4.78 4.17 -13.63
N THR A 167 5.69 3.75 -14.49
CA THR A 167 6.77 4.60 -15.03
C THR A 167 6.61 4.92 -16.51
N LYS A 168 5.64 4.30 -17.19
CA LYS A 168 5.29 4.52 -18.59
C LYS A 168 3.78 4.57 -18.72
N SER A 169 3.27 5.48 -19.53
CA SER A 169 1.83 5.77 -19.66
C SER A 169 0.97 4.61 -20.17
N ASP A 170 1.58 3.67 -20.89
CA ASP A 170 0.92 2.52 -21.53
C ASP A 170 1.28 1.16 -20.88
N VAL A 171 2.02 1.19 -19.76
CA VAL A 171 2.46 -0.02 -19.05
C VAL A 171 1.97 0.04 -17.61
N TRP A 172 1.17 -0.95 -17.22
CA TRP A 172 0.66 -1.08 -15.86
C TRP A 172 1.30 -2.25 -15.15
N PRO A 173 2.07 -1.99 -14.07
CA PRO A 173 2.64 -3.07 -13.27
C PRO A 173 1.56 -3.73 -12.41
N LEU A 174 1.59 -5.06 -12.33
CA LEU A 174 0.81 -5.90 -11.43
C LEU A 174 1.74 -6.76 -10.60
N GLY A 175 1.52 -6.79 -9.30
CA GLY A 175 2.25 -7.66 -8.38
C GLY A 175 3.58 -7.08 -7.88
N GLY A 176 4.38 -7.90 -7.18
CA GLY A 176 5.60 -7.46 -6.49
C GLY A 176 5.34 -6.56 -5.28
N ASP A 177 4.13 -6.49 -4.83
CA ASP A 177 3.61 -5.65 -3.78
C ASP A 177 3.67 -6.32 -2.41
N VAL A 178 3.78 -5.49 -1.40
CA VAL A 178 3.87 -5.90 0.00
C VAL A 178 2.90 -5.08 0.84
N ARG A 179 2.22 -5.73 1.78
CA ARG A 179 1.44 -5.08 2.82
C ARG A 179 2.08 -5.32 4.18
N TYR A 180 2.24 -4.25 4.92
CA TYR A 180 2.59 -4.28 6.33
C TYR A 180 1.35 -4.03 7.19
N THR A 181 1.23 -4.76 8.28
CA THR A 181 0.34 -4.40 9.38
C THR A 181 1.20 -3.78 10.47
N ILE A 182 0.91 -2.53 10.84
CA ILE A 182 1.71 -1.75 11.77
C ILE A 182 0.84 -1.29 12.93
N SER A 183 1.42 -1.23 14.13
CA SER A 183 0.71 -0.78 15.35
C SER A 183 0.08 0.62 15.18
N PRO A 184 -0.97 0.95 15.95
CA PRO A 184 -1.70 2.22 15.80
C PRO A 184 -0.84 3.47 15.99
N ASP A 185 0.27 3.36 16.75
CA ASP A 185 1.22 4.45 16.99
C ASP A 185 2.34 4.53 15.94
N GLY A 186 2.32 3.65 14.93
CA GLY A 186 3.29 3.60 13.83
C GLY A 186 4.66 3.01 14.18
N LYS A 187 4.83 2.41 15.38
CA LYS A 187 6.16 2.07 15.90
C LYS A 187 6.57 0.62 15.78
N GLN A 188 5.64 -0.28 15.45
CA GLN A 188 5.92 -1.71 15.44
C GLN A 188 5.32 -2.39 14.20
N ILE A 189 6.14 -3.13 13.45
CA ILE A 189 5.67 -4.05 12.42
C ILE A 189 5.10 -5.28 13.12
N LEU A 190 3.79 -5.51 12.93
CA LEU A 190 3.09 -6.68 13.46
C LEU A 190 3.08 -7.82 12.46
N GLU A 191 2.97 -7.49 11.15
CA GLU A 191 3.02 -8.44 10.05
C GLU A 191 3.65 -7.80 8.82
N LYS A 192 4.46 -8.56 8.08
CA LYS A 192 4.91 -8.26 6.72
C LYS A 192 4.40 -9.35 5.80
N ARG A 193 3.61 -8.99 4.81
CA ARG A 193 3.03 -9.94 3.88
C ARG A 193 3.29 -9.53 2.44
N GLN A 194 4.00 -10.37 1.70
CA GLN A 194 4.09 -10.26 0.25
C GLN A 194 2.76 -10.73 -0.35
N LEU A 195 2.11 -9.88 -1.15
CA LEU A 195 0.82 -10.18 -1.77
C LEU A 195 1.03 -10.94 -3.08
N HIS A 196 1.98 -10.49 -3.92
CA HIS A 196 2.37 -11.15 -5.16
C HIS A 196 3.88 -11.36 -5.25
N LYS A 197 4.28 -12.50 -5.80
CA LYS A 197 5.70 -12.91 -5.85
C LYS A 197 6.50 -12.15 -6.90
N THR A 198 5.90 -11.88 -8.07
CA THR A 198 6.58 -11.31 -9.24
C THR A 198 5.85 -10.08 -9.72
N ILE A 199 6.56 -9.23 -10.47
CA ILE A 199 5.95 -8.09 -11.15
C ILE A 199 5.70 -8.50 -12.61
N LEU A 200 4.47 -8.28 -13.07
CA LEU A 200 4.05 -8.42 -14.46
C LEU A 200 3.80 -7.02 -15.01
N ASP A 201 4.54 -6.61 -16.01
CA ASP A 201 4.32 -5.35 -16.70
C ASP A 201 3.42 -5.61 -17.92
N PHE A 202 2.15 -5.20 -17.82
CA PHE A 202 1.19 -5.31 -18.91
C PHE A 202 1.21 -4.06 -19.77
N GLN A 203 1.56 -4.24 -21.03
CA GLN A 203 1.49 -3.18 -22.02
C GLN A 203 0.20 -3.29 -22.83
N PHE A 204 -0.53 -2.18 -22.93
CA PHE A 204 -1.72 -2.11 -23.78
C PHE A 204 -1.30 -1.94 -25.25
N ASP A 205 -1.79 -2.84 -26.11
CA ASP A 205 -1.69 -2.69 -27.56
C ASP A 205 -3.05 -2.28 -28.13
N PRO A 206 -3.20 -1.05 -28.64
CA PRO A 206 -4.46 -0.56 -29.20
C PRO A 206 -4.94 -1.33 -30.43
N LYS A 207 -4.07 -2.15 -31.05
CA LYS A 207 -4.43 -3.00 -32.19
C LYS A 207 -5.09 -4.31 -31.75
N LEU A 208 -4.94 -4.69 -30.50
CA LEU A 208 -5.54 -5.90 -29.93
C LEU A 208 -6.86 -5.55 -29.23
N LYS A 209 -7.91 -6.30 -29.55
CA LYS A 209 -9.19 -6.22 -28.80
C LYS A 209 -9.11 -7.11 -27.56
N THR A 210 -8.44 -6.60 -26.51
CA THR A 210 -8.36 -7.32 -25.25
C THR A 210 -9.67 -7.20 -24.49
N ALA A 211 -10.36 -8.31 -24.27
CA ALA A 211 -11.65 -8.35 -23.57
C ALA A 211 -11.51 -8.47 -22.05
N ALA A 212 -10.43 -9.10 -21.56
CA ALA A 212 -10.13 -9.31 -20.17
C ALA A 212 -8.63 -9.59 -19.97
N GLY A 213 -8.12 -9.37 -18.76
CA GLY A 213 -6.83 -9.85 -18.32
C GLY A 213 -6.93 -11.18 -17.57
N PHE A 214 -5.78 -11.83 -17.34
CA PHE A 214 -5.69 -13.04 -16.55
C PHE A 214 -4.32 -13.18 -15.92
N HIS A 215 -4.31 -13.55 -14.63
CA HIS A 215 -3.08 -13.98 -13.95
C HIS A 215 -3.40 -15.05 -12.90
N THR A 216 -2.36 -15.59 -12.25
CA THR A 216 -2.51 -16.65 -11.24
C THR A 216 -1.87 -16.25 -9.92
N HIS A 217 -2.53 -16.61 -8.82
CA HIS A 217 -1.99 -16.45 -7.48
C HIS A 217 -1.23 -17.68 -7.02
N VAL A 218 -0.06 -17.46 -6.41
CA VAL A 218 0.79 -18.51 -5.85
C VAL A 218 1.04 -18.31 -4.35
N LEU A 219 0.72 -17.14 -3.79
CA LEU A 219 0.89 -16.80 -2.38
C LEU A 219 -0.44 -16.74 -1.63
N SER A 220 -1.57 -16.71 -2.34
CA SER A 220 -2.90 -16.76 -1.75
C SER A 220 -3.85 -17.56 -2.64
N ASP A 221 -4.95 -18.10 -2.07
CA ASP A 221 -6.01 -18.76 -2.83
C ASP A 221 -7.22 -17.84 -3.10
N VAL A 222 -7.03 -16.56 -2.88
CA VAL A 222 -8.04 -15.49 -3.05
C VAL A 222 -7.40 -14.24 -3.64
N PRO A 223 -8.21 -13.32 -4.22
CA PRO A 223 -7.75 -12.00 -4.67
C PRO A 223 -7.22 -11.14 -3.53
N GLU A 224 -6.37 -10.18 -3.89
CA GLU A 224 -5.77 -9.20 -3.00
C GLU A 224 -6.29 -7.79 -3.31
N GLU A 225 -6.11 -6.86 -2.38
CA GLU A 225 -6.54 -5.46 -2.54
C GLU A 225 -5.88 -4.76 -3.74
N THR A 226 -4.64 -5.14 -4.03
CA THR A 226 -3.85 -4.59 -5.13
C THR A 226 -4.28 -5.09 -6.51
N ASP A 227 -4.97 -6.24 -6.59
CA ASP A 227 -5.63 -6.67 -7.83
C ASP A 227 -6.79 -5.74 -8.20
N VAL A 228 -7.57 -5.35 -7.18
CA VAL A 228 -8.67 -4.38 -7.37
C VAL A 228 -8.10 -3.01 -7.78
N LEU A 229 -7.04 -2.54 -7.09
CA LEU A 229 -6.33 -1.32 -7.45
C LEU A 229 -5.88 -1.37 -8.92
N TYR A 230 -5.25 -2.48 -9.35
CA TYR A 230 -4.78 -2.66 -10.72
C TYR A 230 -5.90 -2.54 -11.75
N VAL A 231 -7.06 -3.21 -11.52
CA VAL A 231 -8.21 -3.15 -12.43
C VAL A 231 -8.77 -1.74 -12.54
N LEU A 232 -8.84 -1.01 -11.42
CA LEU A 232 -9.38 0.35 -11.39
C LEU A 232 -8.44 1.38 -12.02
N THR A 233 -7.11 1.16 -11.92
CA THR A 233 -6.08 2.10 -12.39
C THR A 233 -5.79 1.96 -13.87
N ARG A 234 -5.72 0.72 -14.40
CA ARG A 234 -5.30 0.50 -15.79
C ARG A 234 -6.29 1.06 -16.84
N LYS A 235 -5.73 1.49 -17.97
CA LYS A 235 -6.50 1.98 -19.10
C LYS A 235 -6.19 1.16 -20.36
N PRO A 236 -7.19 0.69 -21.13
CA PRO A 236 -8.61 0.75 -20.79
C PRO A 236 -8.96 -0.13 -19.60
N SER A 237 -9.99 0.25 -18.85
CA SER A 237 -10.51 -0.61 -17.77
C SER A 237 -11.21 -1.82 -18.40
N ILE A 238 -10.70 -3.02 -18.09
CA ILE A 238 -11.27 -4.31 -18.51
C ILE A 238 -11.28 -5.24 -17.29
N PRO A 239 -12.17 -6.25 -17.25
CA PRO A 239 -12.17 -7.24 -16.18
C PRO A 239 -10.85 -7.99 -16.07
N GLU A 240 -10.51 -8.44 -14.88
CA GLU A 240 -9.35 -9.31 -14.60
C GLU A 240 -9.82 -10.63 -14.04
N TYR A 241 -9.34 -11.73 -14.60
CA TYR A 241 -9.57 -13.07 -14.06
C TYR A 241 -8.36 -13.52 -13.26
N ILE A 242 -8.61 -14.11 -12.10
CA ILE A 242 -7.56 -14.60 -11.20
C ILE A 242 -7.75 -16.09 -11.02
N GLY A 243 -6.75 -16.87 -11.47
CA GLY A 243 -6.68 -18.30 -11.20
C GLY A 243 -5.99 -18.54 -9.84
N ALA A 244 -6.71 -19.11 -8.89
CA ALA A 244 -6.17 -19.54 -7.60
C ALA A 244 -6.33 -21.06 -7.45
N ALA A 245 -5.74 -21.64 -6.40
CA ALA A 245 -5.67 -23.10 -6.23
C ALA A 245 -7.04 -23.79 -6.26
N ARG A 246 -8.08 -23.14 -5.71
CA ARG A 246 -9.44 -23.74 -5.56
C ARG A 246 -10.51 -23.07 -6.40
N HIS A 247 -10.32 -21.79 -6.75
CA HIS A 247 -11.34 -20.98 -7.39
C HIS A 247 -10.76 -20.19 -8.56
N VAL A 248 -11.63 -19.77 -9.45
CA VAL A 248 -11.37 -18.71 -10.41
C VAL A 248 -12.26 -17.53 -10.05
N PHE A 249 -11.65 -16.36 -9.91
CA PHE A 249 -12.34 -15.12 -9.60
C PHE A 249 -12.35 -14.19 -10.82
N ALA A 250 -13.33 -13.30 -10.88
CA ALA A 250 -13.33 -12.18 -11.80
C ALA A 250 -13.46 -10.89 -11.00
N ILE A 251 -12.56 -9.94 -11.26
CA ILE A 251 -12.68 -8.56 -10.79
C ILE A 251 -13.26 -7.74 -11.92
N ASN A 252 -14.43 -7.18 -11.70
CA ASN A 252 -15.11 -6.32 -12.68
C ASN A 252 -14.48 -4.92 -12.70
N THR A 253 -14.80 -4.15 -13.74
CA THR A 253 -14.25 -2.80 -13.94
C THR A 253 -14.64 -1.77 -12.85
N ASP A 254 -15.61 -2.11 -12.00
CA ASP A 254 -16.00 -1.34 -10.83
C ASP A 254 -15.28 -1.79 -9.54
N GLY A 255 -14.37 -2.77 -9.66
CA GLY A 255 -13.63 -3.37 -8.55
C GLY A 255 -14.38 -4.45 -7.78
N SER A 256 -15.63 -4.79 -8.14
CA SER A 256 -16.37 -5.90 -7.51
C SER A 256 -15.78 -7.25 -7.89
N ILE A 257 -15.78 -8.19 -6.94
CA ILE A 257 -15.19 -9.53 -7.12
C ILE A 257 -16.28 -10.59 -7.13
N GLN A 258 -16.19 -11.52 -8.08
CA GLN A 258 -17.12 -12.66 -8.22
C GLN A 258 -16.34 -13.97 -8.30
N VAL A 259 -16.89 -15.03 -7.72
CA VAL A 259 -16.42 -16.41 -7.94
C VAL A 259 -17.03 -16.90 -9.25
N VAL A 260 -16.18 -17.17 -10.24
CA VAL A 260 -16.63 -17.61 -11.58
C VAL A 260 -16.73 -19.13 -11.65
N LYS A 261 -15.79 -19.83 -10.98
CA LYS A 261 -15.73 -21.29 -10.94
C LYS A 261 -15.16 -21.74 -9.60
N LYS A 262 -15.78 -22.78 -9.05
CA LYS A 262 -15.32 -23.55 -7.88
C LYS A 262 -14.59 -24.79 -8.32
#